data_25f7c4b88c0399ec30baf9e07f168d59
#
_entry.id   25f7c4b88c0399ec30baf9e07f168d59
#
_cell.length_a   1.000
_cell.length_b   1.000
_cell.length_c   1.000
_cell.angle_alpha   90.00
_cell.angle_beta   90.00
_cell.angle_gamma   90.00
#
_symmetry.space_group_name_H-M   'P 1'
#
loop_
_entity.id
_entity.type
_entity.pdbx_description
1 polymer ?
#
loop_
_entity_poly.entity_id
_entity_poly.type
_entity_poly.pdbx_seq_one_letter_code
_entity_poly.pdbx_strand_id
1 'polypeptide(L)'
;MVAMRGPASLSSLSFVWVHPALKSRQRLNTDNMSQSGATVNADCVTAYNDLKLNKKYKYIIFKLSDDNREIVVDSTSEDGPDYEDFRTKLINAQTKSKTGALGKGPRYAVYDVQYELASGEGTRNKLTFIAWSPDDAGIMAKMVYASSKEALKRSLPGLAVELQANDTDDIEWETLVKTVSKGTAAV
;
A
#
# COMPACT_ATOMS: atom_id res chain seq x y z
N MET A 1 12.58 62.95 63.81
CA MET A 1 11.95 64.13 63.18
C MET A 1 11.49 63.69 61.80
N VAL A 2 10.16 63.68 61.61
CA VAL A 2 9.41 63.73 60.32
C VAL A 2 9.68 62.64 59.28
N ALA A 3 8.91 61.69 59.26
CA ALA A 3 7.78 61.21 58.41
C ALA A 3 7.82 61.76 56.95
N MET A 4 7.73 60.85 56.00
CA MET A 4 6.75 60.98 54.89
C MET A 4 6.57 59.64 54.15
N ARG A 5 5.30 59.33 54.02
CA ARG A 5 4.70 58.19 53.31
C ARG A 5 4.77 58.43 51.81
N GLY A 6 5.03 57.41 51.07
CA GLY A 6 4.80 57.35 49.63
C GLY A 6 3.89 56.14 49.30
N PRO A 7 3.02 56.22 48.30
CA PRO A 7 1.90 55.31 48.13
C PRO A 7 2.23 54.05 47.30
N ALA A 8 1.41 53.06 47.58
CA ALA A 8 1.39 51.77 46.96
C ALA A 8 1.24 51.80 45.42
N SER A 9 2.07 51.07 44.72
CA SER A 9 1.93 50.79 43.31
C SER A 9 1.14 49.49 43.10
N LEU A 10 0.06 49.63 42.41
CA LEU A 10 -0.84 48.55 41.98
C LEU A 10 -0.10 47.60 41.02
N SER A 11 -0.01 46.37 41.42
CA SER A 11 0.44 45.26 40.55
C SER A 11 -0.60 45.01 39.46
N SER A 12 -0.19 45.22 38.20
CA SER A 12 -0.97 44.85 37.05
C SER A 12 -0.99 43.30 36.91
N LEU A 13 -2.15 42.73 37.13
CA LEU A 13 -2.46 41.34 36.81
C LEU A 13 -2.46 41.21 35.28
N SER A 14 -1.37 40.65 34.73
CA SER A 14 -1.32 40.21 33.35
C SER A 14 -2.21 38.99 33.20
N PHE A 15 -3.39 39.19 32.63
CA PHE A 15 -4.31 38.12 32.25
C PHE A 15 -3.73 37.40 31.05
N VAL A 16 -3.06 36.28 31.30
CA VAL A 16 -2.61 35.38 30.22
C VAL A 16 -3.85 34.69 29.63
N TRP A 17 -4.25 35.13 28.48
CA TRP A 17 -5.22 34.41 27.64
C TRP A 17 -4.61 33.07 27.20
N VAL A 18 -4.96 32.00 27.90
CA VAL A 18 -4.72 30.64 27.43
C VAL A 18 -5.73 30.40 26.31
N HIS A 19 -5.24 30.44 25.07
CA HIS A 19 -6.01 29.97 23.93
C HIS A 19 -6.24 28.49 24.10
N PRO A 20 -7.48 27.98 24.11
CA PRO A 20 -7.72 26.57 23.99
C PRO A 20 -7.22 26.14 22.63
N ALA A 21 -6.18 25.30 22.61
CA ALA A 21 -5.71 24.64 21.43
C ALA A 21 -6.91 23.99 20.74
N LEU A 22 -7.28 24.50 19.56
CA LEU A 22 -8.15 23.80 18.63
C LEU A 22 -7.49 22.43 18.37
N LYS A 23 -7.97 21.41 19.05
CA LYS A 23 -7.79 20.04 18.59
C LYS A 23 -8.46 19.98 17.21
N SER A 24 -7.66 20.16 16.17
CA SER A 24 -8.06 19.77 14.83
C SER A 24 -8.41 18.28 14.90
N ARG A 25 -9.69 17.99 15.03
CA ARG A 25 -10.22 16.69 14.69
C ARG A 25 -9.84 16.48 13.22
N GLN A 26 -8.74 15.83 12.97
CA GLN A 26 -8.55 15.14 11.72
C GLN A 26 -9.79 14.25 11.58
N ARG A 27 -10.70 14.67 10.73
CA ARG A 27 -11.73 13.78 10.21
C ARG A 27 -10.96 12.71 9.47
N LEU A 28 -10.82 11.56 10.10
CA LEU A 28 -10.50 10.33 9.40
C LEU A 28 -11.53 10.25 8.29
N ASN A 29 -11.10 10.41 7.05
CA ASN A 29 -11.91 10.14 5.88
C ASN A 29 -12.31 8.66 5.94
N THR A 30 -13.51 8.41 6.46
CA THR A 30 -14.15 7.09 6.50
C THR A 30 -14.76 6.71 5.15
N ASP A 31 -14.45 7.46 4.08
CA ASP A 31 -15.06 7.26 2.76
C ASP A 31 -14.45 6.12 1.92
N ASN A 32 -13.61 5.27 2.50
CA ASN A 32 -13.05 4.11 1.79
C ASN A 32 -13.72 2.77 2.17
N MET A 33 -14.98 2.80 2.55
CA MET A 33 -15.74 1.55 2.64
C MET A 33 -16.17 1.12 1.23
N SER A 34 -15.47 0.16 0.64
CA SER A 34 -16.01 -0.54 -0.52
C SER A 34 -17.28 -1.27 -0.08
N GLN A 35 -18.35 -1.15 -0.85
CA GLN A 35 -19.65 -1.75 -0.53
C GLN A 35 -19.63 -3.28 -0.38
N SER A 36 -18.52 -3.95 -0.66
CA SER A 36 -18.41 -5.41 -0.68
C SER A 36 -17.07 -5.97 -0.23
N GLY A 37 -16.10 -5.14 0.20
CA GLY A 37 -14.74 -5.59 0.44
C GLY A 37 -14.12 -5.05 1.73
N ALA A 38 -12.89 -5.48 1.98
CA ALA A 38 -12.08 -5.03 3.10
C ALA A 38 -11.70 -3.54 2.98
N THR A 39 -11.51 -2.89 4.12
CA THR A 39 -10.91 -1.54 4.18
C THR A 39 -9.42 -1.61 3.88
N VAL A 40 -8.82 -0.48 3.47
CA VAL A 40 -7.38 -0.39 3.22
C VAL A 40 -6.70 0.28 4.40
N ASN A 41 -5.73 -0.40 5.00
CA ASN A 41 -4.93 0.16 6.09
C ASN A 41 -4.09 1.34 5.59
N ALA A 42 -3.93 2.36 6.41
CA ALA A 42 -3.15 3.55 6.08
C ALA A 42 -1.67 3.22 5.75
N ASP A 43 -1.11 2.19 6.37
CA ASP A 43 0.25 1.73 6.12
C ASP A 43 0.45 1.26 4.67
N CYS A 44 -0.60 0.72 4.02
CA CYS A 44 -0.55 0.35 2.61
C CYS A 44 -0.29 1.56 1.71
N VAL A 45 -0.96 2.67 1.99
CA VAL A 45 -0.79 3.92 1.23
C VAL A 45 0.59 4.53 1.52
N THR A 46 1.04 4.48 2.77
CA THR A 46 2.37 4.97 3.16
C THR A 46 3.46 4.18 2.46
N ALA A 47 3.42 2.84 2.52
CA ALA A 47 4.39 1.99 1.84
C ALA A 47 4.37 2.19 0.32
N TYR A 48 3.19 2.37 -0.27
CA TYR A 48 3.06 2.67 -1.70
C TYR A 48 3.71 4.00 -2.08
N ASN A 49 3.52 5.04 -1.28
CA ASN A 49 4.18 6.33 -1.51
C ASN A 49 5.70 6.21 -1.39
N ASP A 50 6.20 5.43 -0.44
CA ASP A 50 7.62 5.14 -0.30
C ASP A 50 8.19 4.42 -1.54
N LEU A 51 7.44 3.49 -2.11
CA LEU A 51 7.81 2.84 -3.37
C LEU A 51 7.77 3.81 -4.55
N LYS A 52 6.68 4.54 -4.71
CA LYS A 52 6.43 5.39 -5.88
C LYS A 52 7.31 6.64 -5.90
N LEU A 53 7.38 7.37 -4.79
CA LEU A 53 8.02 8.67 -4.69
C LEU A 53 9.46 8.58 -4.20
N ASN A 54 9.68 7.80 -3.14
CA ASN A 54 10.97 7.70 -2.46
C ASN A 54 11.86 6.61 -3.06
N LYS A 55 11.32 5.74 -3.92
CA LYS A 55 12.02 4.58 -4.50
C LYS A 55 12.68 3.68 -3.45
N LYS A 56 12.12 3.67 -2.24
CA LYS A 56 12.63 2.90 -1.11
C LYS A 56 12.46 1.40 -1.32
N TYR A 57 11.37 1.02 -1.98
CA TYR A 57 11.03 -0.36 -2.29
C TYR A 57 10.93 -0.56 -3.79
N LYS A 58 11.22 -1.78 -4.26
CA LYS A 58 11.00 -2.22 -5.63
C LYS A 58 9.64 -2.89 -5.80
N TYR A 59 9.18 -3.55 -4.73
CA TYR A 59 7.84 -4.15 -4.68
C TYR A 59 7.24 -4.08 -3.27
N ILE A 60 5.94 -4.23 -3.22
CA ILE A 60 5.15 -4.40 -1.99
C ILE A 60 4.15 -5.51 -2.24
N ILE A 61 4.03 -6.42 -1.28
CA ILE A 61 3.00 -7.46 -1.25
C ILE A 61 1.99 -7.10 -0.16
N PHE A 62 0.71 -7.20 -0.49
CA PHE A 62 -0.40 -6.94 0.42
C PHE A 62 -1.22 -8.21 0.62
N LYS A 63 -1.78 -8.35 1.80
CA LYS A 63 -2.72 -9.43 2.13
C LYS A 63 -3.95 -8.89 2.81
N LEU A 64 -4.97 -9.73 2.90
CA LEU A 64 -6.08 -9.50 3.83
C LEU A 64 -5.66 -9.91 5.24
N SER A 65 -6.13 -9.17 6.23
CA SER A 65 -6.04 -9.54 7.65
C SER A 65 -6.72 -10.89 7.90
N ASP A 66 -6.39 -11.55 9.01
CA ASP A 66 -6.93 -12.87 9.33
C ASP A 66 -8.47 -12.89 9.45
N ASP A 67 -9.08 -11.75 9.78
CA ASP A 67 -10.53 -11.56 9.82
C ASP A 67 -11.16 -11.13 8.48
N ASN A 68 -10.34 -10.93 7.45
CA ASN A 68 -10.72 -10.48 6.10
C ASN A 68 -11.40 -9.10 6.06
N ARG A 69 -11.18 -8.26 7.06
CA ARG A 69 -11.80 -6.93 7.13
C ARG A 69 -10.91 -5.82 6.61
N GLU A 70 -9.61 -6.04 6.60
CA GLU A 70 -8.64 -5.03 6.26
C GLU A 70 -7.56 -5.57 5.33
N ILE A 71 -7.09 -4.73 4.39
CA ILE A 71 -5.92 -5.02 3.57
C ILE A 71 -4.72 -4.40 4.28
N VAL A 72 -3.69 -5.20 4.50
CA VAL A 72 -2.46 -4.82 5.19
C VAL A 72 -1.23 -5.15 4.35
N VAL A 73 -0.10 -4.52 4.66
CA VAL A 73 1.19 -4.87 4.05
C VAL A 73 1.63 -6.24 4.58
N ASP A 74 1.97 -7.15 3.69
CA ASP A 74 2.53 -8.47 4.02
C ASP A 74 4.07 -8.44 4.02
N SER A 75 4.65 -7.92 2.95
CA SER A 75 6.10 -7.74 2.82
C SER A 75 6.47 -6.65 1.83
N THR A 76 7.69 -6.14 1.97
CA THR A 76 8.31 -5.17 1.06
C THR A 76 9.68 -5.66 0.63
N SER A 77 10.24 -5.12 -0.48
CA SER A 77 11.65 -5.34 -0.81
C SER A 77 12.52 -4.43 0.07
N GLU A 78 13.21 -5.00 1.04
CA GLU A 78 14.05 -4.19 1.94
C GLU A 78 15.41 -3.88 1.34
N ASP A 79 16.09 -4.85 0.72
CA ASP A 79 17.42 -4.68 0.17
C ASP A 79 17.61 -5.43 -1.14
N GLY A 80 17.51 -4.69 -2.23
CA GLY A 80 17.81 -5.21 -3.56
C GLY A 80 16.60 -5.84 -4.27
N PRO A 81 16.47 -5.57 -5.54
CA PRO A 81 15.31 -5.97 -6.32
C PRO A 81 15.53 -7.36 -6.94
N ASP A 82 15.55 -8.42 -6.16
CA ASP A 82 15.52 -9.74 -6.75
C ASP A 82 14.07 -10.10 -7.09
N TYR A 83 13.81 -10.23 -8.41
CA TYR A 83 12.51 -10.64 -8.91
C TYR A 83 12.15 -12.05 -8.46
N GLU A 84 13.13 -12.93 -8.34
CA GLU A 84 12.92 -14.31 -7.90
C GLU A 84 12.51 -14.38 -6.42
N ASP A 85 13.04 -13.49 -5.56
CA ASP A 85 12.56 -13.36 -4.18
C ASP A 85 11.08 -12.95 -4.13
N PHE A 86 10.71 -11.96 -4.94
CA PHE A 86 9.32 -11.54 -5.09
C PHE A 86 8.41 -12.68 -5.55
N ARG A 87 8.80 -13.40 -6.62
CA ARG A 87 8.08 -14.57 -7.14
C ARG A 87 7.90 -15.64 -6.06
N THR A 88 8.99 -15.98 -5.41
CA THR A 88 9.01 -17.00 -4.35
C THR A 88 8.05 -16.64 -3.20
N LYS A 89 8.02 -15.38 -2.78
CA LYS A 89 7.10 -14.91 -1.73
C LYS A 89 5.64 -15.02 -2.17
N LEU A 90 5.32 -14.72 -3.43
CA LEU A 90 3.95 -14.86 -3.96
C LEU A 90 3.53 -16.34 -4.04
N ILE A 91 4.37 -17.20 -4.60
CA ILE A 91 4.09 -18.62 -4.81
C ILE A 91 3.89 -19.35 -3.48
N ASN A 92 4.71 -19.00 -2.47
CA ASN A 92 4.67 -19.62 -1.15
C ASN A 92 3.70 -18.92 -0.18
N ALA A 93 2.96 -17.92 -0.65
CA ALA A 93 2.00 -17.20 0.18
C ALA A 93 0.90 -18.14 0.69
N GLN A 94 0.65 -18.10 2.00
CA GLN A 94 -0.34 -18.94 2.66
C GLN A 94 -1.43 -18.08 3.29
N THR A 95 -2.65 -18.61 3.27
CA THR A 95 -3.81 -18.01 3.93
C THR A 95 -4.50 -19.06 4.78
N LYS A 96 -4.93 -18.64 5.98
CA LYS A 96 -5.74 -19.50 6.86
C LYS A 96 -7.18 -19.55 6.36
N SER A 97 -7.72 -20.74 6.27
CA SER A 97 -9.17 -20.92 6.07
C SER A 97 -9.93 -20.60 7.35
N LYS A 98 -11.25 -20.48 7.27
CA LYS A 98 -12.13 -20.32 8.44
C LYS A 98 -12.01 -21.49 9.43
N THR A 99 -11.59 -22.66 8.97
CA THR A 99 -11.36 -23.84 9.79
C THR A 99 -9.95 -23.88 10.40
N GLY A 100 -9.12 -22.88 10.14
CA GLY A 100 -7.74 -22.80 10.63
C GLY A 100 -6.70 -23.55 9.77
N ALA A 101 -7.13 -24.27 8.72
CA ALA A 101 -6.21 -24.94 7.82
C ALA A 101 -5.42 -23.91 6.98
N LEU A 102 -4.10 -24.11 6.87
CA LEU A 102 -3.23 -23.33 6.01
C LEU A 102 -3.27 -23.90 4.60
N GLY A 103 -3.41 -23.05 3.62
CA GLY A 103 -3.34 -23.38 2.20
C GLY A 103 -2.75 -22.24 1.41
N LYS A 104 -2.43 -22.47 0.14
CA LYS A 104 -2.01 -21.38 -0.75
C LYS A 104 -3.05 -20.29 -0.75
N GLY A 105 -2.62 -19.05 -0.73
CA GLY A 105 -3.49 -17.90 -0.61
C GLY A 105 -3.22 -16.81 -1.62
N PRO A 106 -4.30 -16.12 -2.07
CA PRO A 106 -4.16 -14.97 -2.92
C PRO A 106 -3.37 -13.85 -2.24
N ARG A 107 -2.79 -12.97 -3.08
CA ARG A 107 -2.10 -11.74 -2.66
C ARG A 107 -2.34 -10.65 -3.68
N TYR A 108 -2.19 -9.41 -3.24
CA TYR A 108 -1.99 -8.30 -4.16
C TYR A 108 -0.54 -7.87 -4.08
N ALA A 109 -0.02 -7.37 -5.19
CA ALA A 109 1.31 -6.79 -5.18
C ALA A 109 1.37 -5.56 -6.07
N VAL A 110 2.31 -4.67 -5.76
CA VAL A 110 2.73 -3.60 -6.65
C VAL A 110 4.22 -3.78 -6.89
N TYR A 111 4.60 -3.81 -8.16
CA TYR A 111 5.99 -3.92 -8.60
C TYR A 111 6.34 -2.73 -9.50
N ASP A 112 7.50 -2.09 -9.26
CA ASP A 112 8.06 -1.06 -10.15
C ASP A 112 8.86 -1.75 -11.25
N VAL A 113 8.16 -2.09 -12.35
CA VAL A 113 8.77 -2.81 -13.49
C VAL A 113 9.60 -1.83 -14.29
N GLN A 114 10.88 -2.15 -14.40
CA GLN A 114 11.82 -1.43 -15.26
C GLN A 114 12.13 -2.27 -16.49
N TYR A 115 11.98 -1.71 -17.66
CA TYR A 115 12.26 -2.40 -18.94
C TYR A 115 12.89 -1.44 -19.94
N GLU A 116 13.61 -2.01 -20.89
CA GLU A 116 14.26 -1.26 -21.98
C GLU A 116 13.32 -1.11 -23.17
N LEU A 117 13.41 0.03 -23.85
CA LEU A 117 12.67 0.27 -25.08
C LEU A 117 13.37 -0.38 -26.27
N ALA A 118 12.58 -0.98 -27.18
CA ALA A 118 13.07 -1.58 -28.43
C ALA A 118 13.85 -0.60 -29.33
N SER A 119 13.55 0.67 -29.22
CA SER A 119 14.25 1.72 -29.96
C SER A 119 15.66 2.02 -29.44
N GLY A 120 16.08 1.41 -28.33
CA GLY A 120 17.33 1.76 -27.68
C GLY A 120 17.34 3.13 -27.00
N GLU A 121 16.18 3.79 -26.90
CA GLU A 121 16.02 5.15 -26.35
C GLU A 121 15.96 5.20 -24.81
N GLY A 122 16.47 4.16 -24.15
CA GLY A 122 16.59 4.13 -22.69
C GLY A 122 15.59 3.22 -21.98
N THR A 123 15.53 3.34 -20.66
CA THR A 123 14.70 2.51 -19.79
C THR A 123 13.43 3.23 -19.35
N ARG A 124 12.35 2.48 -19.16
CA ARG A 124 11.09 2.97 -18.61
C ARG A 124 10.68 2.18 -17.38
N ASN A 125 10.02 2.88 -16.46
CA ASN A 125 9.44 2.29 -15.27
C ASN A 125 7.92 2.40 -15.32
N LYS A 126 7.24 1.31 -15.00
CA LYS A 126 5.78 1.29 -14.84
C LYS A 126 5.40 0.60 -13.55
N LEU A 127 4.58 1.28 -12.74
CA LEU A 127 4.00 0.69 -11.55
C LEU A 127 2.90 -0.28 -11.97
N THR A 128 3.14 -1.55 -11.71
CA THR A 128 2.25 -2.65 -12.11
C THR A 128 1.57 -3.23 -10.88
N PHE A 129 0.25 -3.24 -10.90
CA PHE A 129 -0.56 -3.93 -9.92
C PHE A 129 -0.76 -5.38 -10.32
N ILE A 130 -0.40 -6.32 -9.46
CA ILE A 130 -0.51 -7.75 -9.69
C ILE A 130 -1.54 -8.32 -8.70
N ALA A 131 -2.60 -8.90 -9.24
CA ALA A 131 -3.57 -9.66 -8.46
C ALA A 131 -3.23 -11.15 -8.58
N TRP A 132 -2.51 -11.67 -7.59
CA TRP A 132 -2.15 -13.08 -7.50
C TRP A 132 -3.29 -13.89 -6.89
N SER A 133 -3.82 -14.85 -7.62
CA SER A 133 -4.91 -15.71 -7.17
C SER A 133 -4.69 -17.13 -7.69
N PRO A 134 -3.83 -17.93 -7.02
CA PRO A 134 -3.44 -19.25 -7.53
C PRO A 134 -4.64 -20.19 -7.63
N ASP A 135 -4.63 -21.07 -8.62
CA ASP A 135 -5.75 -21.93 -8.94
C ASP A 135 -6.09 -22.90 -7.82
N ASP A 136 -5.09 -23.31 -7.06
CA ASP A 136 -5.22 -24.19 -5.90
C ASP A 136 -5.57 -23.44 -4.58
N ALA A 137 -5.78 -22.13 -4.64
CA ALA A 137 -6.29 -21.38 -3.48
C ALA A 137 -7.77 -21.68 -3.21
N GLY A 138 -8.14 -21.62 -1.94
CA GLY A 138 -9.54 -21.85 -1.52
C GLY A 138 -10.52 -20.86 -2.15
N ILE A 139 -11.68 -21.35 -2.61
CA ILE A 139 -12.70 -20.55 -3.30
C ILE A 139 -13.10 -19.32 -2.49
N MET A 140 -13.31 -19.46 -1.18
CA MET A 140 -13.70 -18.32 -0.32
C MET A 140 -12.62 -17.25 -0.27
N ALA A 141 -11.35 -17.64 -0.20
CA ALA A 141 -10.24 -16.69 -0.24
C ALA A 141 -10.21 -15.94 -1.58
N LYS A 142 -10.33 -16.66 -2.70
CA LYS A 142 -10.42 -16.04 -4.04
C LYS A 142 -11.56 -15.02 -4.13
N MET A 143 -12.75 -15.35 -3.63
CA MET A 143 -13.93 -14.45 -3.65
C MET A 143 -13.69 -13.17 -2.84
N VAL A 144 -13.16 -13.29 -1.63
CA VAL A 144 -12.91 -12.11 -0.77
C VAL A 144 -11.83 -11.22 -1.37
N TYR A 145 -10.76 -11.81 -1.91
CA TYR A 145 -9.74 -11.04 -2.62
C TYR A 145 -10.30 -10.37 -3.88
N ALA A 146 -11.08 -11.05 -4.68
CA ALA A 146 -11.71 -10.45 -5.87
C ALA A 146 -12.59 -9.25 -5.51
N SER A 147 -13.39 -9.34 -4.44
CA SER A 147 -14.28 -8.25 -4.01
C SER A 147 -13.55 -7.05 -3.40
N SER A 148 -12.35 -7.26 -2.85
CA SER A 148 -11.56 -6.22 -2.17
C SER A 148 -10.53 -5.54 -3.10
N LYS A 149 -10.26 -6.10 -4.29
CA LYS A 149 -9.26 -5.62 -5.23
C LYS A 149 -9.43 -4.15 -5.60
N GLU A 150 -10.64 -3.75 -5.94
CA GLU A 150 -10.93 -2.38 -6.39
C GLU A 150 -10.77 -1.34 -5.28
N ALA A 151 -11.00 -1.71 -4.01
CA ALA A 151 -10.76 -0.83 -2.88
C ALA A 151 -9.27 -0.48 -2.76
N LEU A 152 -8.40 -1.49 -2.88
CA LEU A 152 -6.95 -1.27 -2.85
C LEU A 152 -6.48 -0.43 -4.03
N LYS A 153 -6.91 -0.74 -5.25
CA LYS A 153 -6.53 0.02 -6.46
C LYS A 153 -6.89 1.51 -6.37
N ARG A 154 -8.08 1.83 -5.85
CA ARG A 154 -8.50 3.24 -5.64
C ARG A 154 -7.61 3.98 -4.65
N SER A 155 -7.08 3.28 -3.67
CA SER A 155 -6.18 3.86 -2.65
C SER A 155 -4.74 4.04 -3.15
N LEU A 156 -4.39 3.45 -4.31
CA LEU A 156 -3.05 3.46 -4.89
C LEU A 156 -3.03 4.19 -6.25
N PRO A 157 -3.13 5.53 -6.28
CA PRO A 157 -3.24 6.29 -7.52
C PRO A 157 -1.94 6.26 -8.34
N GLY A 158 -2.07 6.10 -9.67
CA GLY A 158 -0.95 6.13 -10.60
C GLY A 158 -0.36 4.76 -10.94
N LEU A 159 -1.11 3.70 -10.70
CA LEU A 159 -0.84 2.39 -11.28
C LEU A 159 -0.98 2.47 -12.80
N ALA A 160 0.01 1.96 -13.54
CA ALA A 160 0.04 2.05 -15.00
C ALA A 160 -0.55 0.80 -15.67
N VAL A 161 -0.39 -0.36 -15.06
CA VAL A 161 -0.81 -1.66 -15.59
C VAL A 161 -1.42 -2.50 -14.48
N GLU A 162 -2.41 -3.31 -14.84
CA GLU A 162 -2.98 -4.35 -13.98
C GLU A 162 -2.74 -5.71 -14.62
N LEU A 163 -2.21 -6.64 -13.84
CA LEU A 163 -2.01 -8.04 -14.22
C LEU A 163 -2.82 -8.94 -13.29
N GLN A 164 -3.68 -9.79 -13.86
CA GLN A 164 -4.29 -10.89 -13.14
C GLN A 164 -3.42 -12.12 -13.36
N ALA A 165 -2.93 -12.73 -12.29
CA ALA A 165 -2.05 -13.89 -12.33
C ALA A 165 -2.66 -15.05 -11.54
N ASN A 166 -2.78 -16.22 -12.15
CA ASN A 166 -3.40 -17.41 -11.57
C ASN A 166 -2.42 -18.57 -11.45
N ASP A 167 -1.35 -18.55 -12.22
CA ASP A 167 -0.29 -19.54 -12.17
C ASP A 167 1.11 -18.91 -12.19
N THR A 168 2.13 -19.75 -12.06
CA THR A 168 3.53 -19.31 -11.98
C THR A 168 4.05 -18.70 -13.27
N ASP A 169 3.49 -19.06 -14.41
CA ASP A 169 3.90 -18.60 -15.74
C ASP A 169 3.42 -17.17 -15.98
N ASP A 170 2.26 -16.81 -15.39
CA ASP A 170 1.72 -15.45 -15.43
C ASP A 170 2.63 -14.42 -14.75
N ILE A 171 3.40 -14.86 -13.74
CA ILE A 171 4.35 -14.04 -13.01
C ILE A 171 5.80 -14.31 -13.40
N GLU A 172 6.08 -14.87 -14.56
CA GLU A 172 7.43 -14.90 -15.12
C GLU A 172 7.86 -13.50 -15.58
N TRP A 173 9.14 -13.21 -15.43
CA TRP A 173 9.67 -11.87 -15.77
C TRP A 173 9.36 -11.48 -17.21
N GLU A 174 9.56 -12.40 -18.14
CA GLU A 174 9.30 -12.16 -19.56
C GLU A 174 7.81 -11.88 -19.84
N THR A 175 6.92 -12.65 -19.21
CA THR A 175 5.47 -12.47 -19.30
C THR A 175 5.04 -11.12 -18.73
N LEU A 176 5.61 -10.75 -17.58
CA LEU A 176 5.36 -9.47 -16.94
C LEU A 176 5.82 -8.31 -17.82
N VAL A 177 7.07 -8.33 -18.30
CA VAL A 177 7.62 -7.29 -19.18
C VAL A 177 6.79 -7.17 -20.46
N LYS A 178 6.45 -8.28 -21.10
CA LYS A 178 5.59 -8.31 -22.31
C LYS A 178 4.23 -7.65 -22.06
N THR A 179 3.63 -7.90 -20.89
CA THR A 179 2.34 -7.29 -20.54
C THR A 179 2.46 -5.80 -20.27
N VAL A 180 3.51 -5.40 -19.54
CA VAL A 180 3.77 -4.01 -19.17
C VAL A 180 4.18 -3.16 -20.38
N SER A 181 4.89 -3.75 -21.32
CA SER A 181 5.36 -3.08 -22.53
C SER A 181 4.28 -2.94 -23.62
N LYS A 182 3.15 -3.65 -23.52
CA LYS A 182 2.05 -3.52 -24.49
C LYS A 182 1.65 -2.04 -24.65
N GLY A 183 1.69 -1.55 -25.90
CA GLY A 183 1.44 -0.14 -26.23
C GLY A 183 2.67 0.77 -26.20
N THR A 184 3.83 0.25 -25.81
CA THR A 184 5.15 0.85 -26.05
C THR A 184 5.96 -0.26 -26.73
N ALA A 185 6.56 -0.01 -27.91
CA ALA A 185 7.40 -1.00 -28.58
C ALA A 185 8.53 -1.41 -27.62
N ALA A 186 8.43 -2.60 -27.02
CA ALA A 186 9.48 -3.21 -26.23
C ALA A 186 10.20 -4.24 -27.10
N VAL A 187 11.49 -4.39 -26.88
CA VAL A 187 12.32 -5.48 -27.45
C VAL A 187 12.04 -6.74 -26.68
#